data_baeeebbbb254a065d2240bceff7515f3
#
_entry.id   baeeebbbb254a065d2240bceff7515f3
#
_cell.length_a   1.000
_cell.length_b   1.000
_cell.length_c   1.000
_cell.angle_alpha   90.00
_cell.angle_beta   90.00
_cell.angle_gamma   90.00
#
_symmetry.space_group_name_H-M   'P 1'
#
loop_
_entity.id
_entity.type
_entity.pdbx_description
1 polymer ?
#
loop_
_entity_poly.entity_id
_entity_poly.type
_entity_poly.pdbx_seq_one_letter_code
_entity_poly.pdbx_strand_id
1 'polypeptide(L)'
;MMKPALKAFVAGIVLSLALPASQALAQGKKLLVATDTAFVPFEFKQDGEYTGFDIDLWAAIAKQAGLSYELRPMDFNGIIPGLQTRNLDVALAGITIRDDRKKVIDFSDPYYESGLAVLVGTNNNDIKDAADLNGKLVAVKIGTATVDYLKENVPDAKLKLFPNIDNAFLELATGRVDAVVHDTPNLQYFANTAGKGQVKVVGSLKSGDFYGIAFPKGSELVPTVNKALAELRENGQYAAIYEKWFGKDAK
;
A
#
# COMPACT_ATOMS: atom_id res chain seq x y z
N MET A 1 40.65 -48.77 -78.64
CA MET A 1 39.96 -47.46 -78.61
C MET A 1 39.17 -47.40 -77.34
N MET A 2 39.74 -46.71 -76.32
CA MET A 2 39.10 -46.60 -74.94
C MET A 2 38.58 -45.14 -74.85
N LYS A 3 37.29 -45.00 -74.48
CA LYS A 3 36.66 -43.75 -74.14
C LYS A 3 36.85 -43.45 -72.63
N PRO A 4 37.23 -42.26 -72.23
CA PRO A 4 37.32 -41.91 -70.84
C PRO A 4 35.94 -41.52 -70.28
N ALA A 5 35.61 -42.03 -69.06
CA ALA A 5 34.42 -41.72 -68.32
C ALA A 5 34.60 -40.38 -67.54
N LEU A 6 33.68 -39.49 -67.75
CA LEU A 6 33.58 -38.21 -67.06
C LEU A 6 32.96 -38.41 -65.69
N LYS A 7 33.72 -38.17 -64.60
CA LYS A 7 33.20 -38.16 -63.23
C LYS A 7 32.66 -36.78 -62.91
N ALA A 8 31.34 -36.67 -62.77
CA ALA A 8 30.67 -35.49 -62.27
C ALA A 8 30.82 -35.42 -60.74
N PHE A 9 31.41 -34.33 -60.25
CA PHE A 9 31.51 -33.99 -58.81
C PHE A 9 30.28 -33.17 -58.45
N VAL A 10 29.35 -33.71 -57.64
CA VAL A 10 28.20 -32.99 -57.08
C VAL A 10 28.67 -32.38 -55.78
N ALA A 11 28.89 -31.06 -55.75
CA ALA A 11 29.15 -30.33 -54.55
C ALA A 11 27.80 -30.06 -53.86
N GLY A 12 27.52 -30.73 -52.75
CA GLY A 12 26.37 -30.50 -51.90
C GLY A 12 26.59 -29.23 -51.08
N ILE A 13 25.81 -28.17 -51.36
CA ILE A 13 25.73 -26.96 -50.52
C ILE A 13 24.83 -27.31 -49.35
N VAL A 14 25.41 -27.47 -48.14
CA VAL A 14 24.66 -27.56 -46.88
C VAL A 14 24.31 -26.13 -46.46
N LEU A 15 23.07 -25.74 -46.75
CA LEU A 15 22.49 -24.48 -46.27
C LEU A 15 22.09 -24.68 -44.78
N SER A 16 22.97 -24.25 -43.86
CA SER A 16 22.68 -24.19 -42.43
C SER A 16 21.65 -23.09 -42.17
N LEU A 17 20.40 -23.50 -42.00
CA LEU A 17 19.34 -22.67 -41.44
C LEU A 17 19.68 -22.38 -39.97
N ALA A 18 20.34 -21.24 -39.72
CA ALA A 18 20.43 -20.64 -38.40
C ALA A 18 19.02 -20.14 -38.00
N LEU A 19 18.27 -20.95 -37.26
CA LEU A 19 17.08 -20.50 -36.58
C LEU A 19 17.47 -19.38 -35.59
N PRO A 20 16.84 -18.21 -35.65
CA PRO A 20 17.04 -17.23 -34.60
C PRO A 20 16.54 -17.86 -33.30
N ALA A 21 17.45 -18.10 -32.36
CA ALA A 21 17.07 -18.41 -30.99
C ALA A 21 16.25 -17.24 -30.49
N SER A 22 14.91 -17.37 -30.52
CA SER A 22 14.00 -16.47 -29.83
C SER A 22 14.45 -16.47 -28.39
N GLN A 23 15.05 -15.34 -27.96
CA GLN A 23 15.27 -15.07 -26.56
C GLN A 23 13.87 -15.04 -25.93
N ALA A 24 13.44 -16.18 -25.40
CA ALA A 24 12.38 -16.22 -24.42
C ALA A 24 12.89 -15.35 -23.27
N LEU A 25 12.47 -14.06 -23.27
CA LEU A 25 12.62 -13.20 -22.12
C LEU A 25 12.10 -14.02 -20.95
N ALA A 26 13.00 -14.42 -20.07
CA ALA A 26 12.63 -15.05 -18.80
C ALA A 26 11.71 -14.04 -18.11
N GLN A 27 10.40 -14.24 -18.23
CA GLN A 27 9.43 -13.50 -17.45
C GLN A 27 9.75 -13.88 -16.00
N GLY A 28 10.45 -12.97 -15.31
CA GLY A 28 10.73 -13.11 -13.89
C GLY A 28 9.42 -13.39 -13.15
N LYS A 29 9.50 -14.15 -12.07
CA LYS A 29 8.33 -14.46 -11.22
C LYS A 29 7.55 -13.17 -10.96
N LYS A 30 6.26 -13.19 -11.28
CA LYS A 30 5.35 -12.08 -11.03
C LYS A 30 5.20 -11.91 -9.51
N LEU A 31 5.53 -10.74 -8.96
CA LEU A 31 5.41 -10.46 -7.54
C LEU A 31 3.96 -10.39 -7.12
N LEU A 32 3.60 -11.00 -6.00
CA LEU A 32 2.29 -10.86 -5.38
C LEU A 32 2.32 -9.66 -4.43
N VAL A 33 1.62 -8.59 -4.81
CA VAL A 33 1.63 -7.29 -4.10
C VAL A 33 0.30 -7.09 -3.41
N ALA A 34 0.30 -7.19 -2.08
CA ALA A 34 -0.91 -6.93 -1.30
C ALA A 34 -1.19 -5.43 -1.19
N THR A 35 -2.47 -5.10 -1.23
CA THR A 35 -3.01 -3.78 -0.91
C THR A 35 -4.30 -3.94 -0.10
N ASP A 36 -4.69 -2.92 0.66
CA ASP A 36 -5.95 -2.96 1.39
C ASP A 36 -7.14 -2.78 0.41
N THR A 37 -8.32 -3.17 0.84
CA THR A 37 -9.54 -3.09 0.01
C THR A 37 -10.16 -1.71 0.02
N ALA A 38 -9.96 -0.92 1.10
CA ALA A 38 -10.51 0.42 1.23
C ALA A 38 -9.72 1.27 2.24
N PHE A 39 -8.87 2.15 1.71
CA PHE A 39 -8.10 3.13 2.48
C PHE A 39 -7.88 4.41 1.65
N VAL A 40 -8.97 5.13 1.40
CA VAL A 40 -8.95 6.36 0.56
C VAL A 40 -8.12 7.45 1.23
N PRO A 41 -7.25 8.19 0.50
CA PRO A 41 -6.99 8.16 -0.94
C PRO A 41 -5.81 7.26 -1.35
N PHE A 42 -5.33 6.36 -0.48
CA PHE A 42 -4.13 5.53 -0.74
C PHE A 42 -4.43 4.35 -1.66
N GLU A 43 -5.43 3.54 -1.33
CA GLU A 43 -5.92 2.43 -2.16
C GLU A 43 -7.42 2.20 -1.94
N PHE A 44 -8.14 2.11 -3.03
CA PHE A 44 -9.58 1.87 -3.03
C PHE A 44 -10.05 1.42 -4.41
N LYS A 45 -11.29 0.91 -4.48
CA LYS A 45 -11.88 0.48 -5.73
C LYS A 45 -12.75 1.59 -6.31
N GLN A 46 -12.47 1.98 -7.56
CA GLN A 46 -13.26 2.92 -8.34
C GLN A 46 -13.52 2.33 -9.72
N ASP A 47 -14.76 2.36 -10.19
CA ASP A 47 -15.18 1.85 -11.51
C ASP A 47 -14.72 0.41 -11.81
N GLY A 48 -14.60 -0.40 -10.76
CA GLY A 48 -14.20 -1.80 -10.87
C GLY A 48 -12.70 -2.05 -10.71
N GLU A 49 -11.86 -1.01 -10.79
CA GLU A 49 -10.40 -1.08 -10.72
C GLU A 49 -9.87 -0.52 -9.39
N TYR A 50 -8.72 -1.02 -8.94
CA TYR A 50 -8.00 -0.44 -7.80
C TYR A 50 -7.20 0.76 -8.23
N THR A 51 -7.33 1.85 -7.47
CA THR A 51 -6.66 3.14 -7.69
C THR A 51 -6.28 3.75 -6.34
N GLY A 52 -5.47 4.81 -6.35
CA GLY A 52 -5.04 5.51 -5.15
C GLY A 52 -3.55 5.86 -5.21
N PHE A 53 -3.11 6.60 -4.20
CA PHE A 53 -1.73 7.03 -4.09
C PHE A 53 -0.75 5.84 -4.04
N ASP A 54 -1.04 4.83 -3.22
CA ASP A 54 -0.21 3.62 -3.08
C ASP A 54 -0.18 2.82 -4.38
N ILE A 55 -1.30 2.74 -5.08
CA ILE A 55 -1.41 2.02 -6.37
C ILE A 55 -0.55 2.70 -7.44
N ASP A 56 -0.66 4.03 -7.57
CA ASP A 56 0.15 4.81 -8.53
C ASP A 56 1.64 4.78 -8.17
N LEU A 57 1.96 4.90 -6.87
CA LEU A 57 3.35 4.86 -6.40
C LEU A 57 3.99 3.50 -6.68
N TRP A 58 3.29 2.40 -6.37
CA TRP A 58 3.80 1.07 -6.67
C TRP A 58 3.98 0.84 -8.17
N ALA A 59 3.02 1.25 -8.99
CA ALA A 59 3.13 1.14 -10.44
C ALA A 59 4.36 1.88 -10.98
N ALA A 60 4.66 3.08 -10.46
CA ALA A 60 5.85 3.84 -10.82
C ALA A 60 7.14 3.16 -10.36
N ILE A 61 7.20 2.66 -9.11
CA ILE A 61 8.34 1.92 -8.56
C ILE A 61 8.58 0.65 -9.37
N ALA A 62 7.56 -0.15 -9.64
CA ALA A 62 7.67 -1.39 -10.39
C ALA A 62 8.19 -1.14 -11.82
N LYS A 63 7.69 -0.09 -12.49
CA LYS A 63 8.17 0.33 -13.80
C LYS A 63 9.64 0.74 -13.76
N GLN A 64 10.04 1.55 -12.80
CA GLN A 64 11.41 2.03 -12.62
C GLN A 64 12.39 0.88 -12.34
N ALA A 65 11.96 -0.09 -11.53
CA ALA A 65 12.75 -1.25 -11.13
C ALA A 65 12.66 -2.43 -12.10
N GLY A 66 11.84 -2.36 -13.15
CA GLY A 66 11.64 -3.47 -14.11
C GLY A 66 10.95 -4.68 -13.49
N LEU A 67 10.07 -4.48 -12.49
CA LEU A 67 9.37 -5.53 -11.77
C LEU A 67 8.00 -5.83 -12.38
N SER A 68 7.69 -7.10 -12.56
CA SER A 68 6.34 -7.56 -12.91
C SER A 68 5.57 -7.95 -11.66
N TYR A 69 4.29 -7.56 -11.56
CA TYR A 69 3.50 -7.82 -10.36
C TYR A 69 2.04 -8.13 -10.66
N GLU A 70 1.36 -8.64 -9.65
CA GLU A 70 -0.09 -8.82 -9.59
C GLU A 70 -0.59 -8.25 -8.26
N LEU A 71 -1.58 -7.34 -8.32
CA LEU A 71 -2.22 -6.82 -7.11
C LEU A 71 -3.08 -7.91 -6.45
N ARG A 72 -2.98 -7.99 -5.12
CA ARG A 72 -3.76 -8.88 -4.25
C ARG A 72 -4.49 -8.05 -3.18
N PRO A 73 -5.62 -7.43 -3.54
CA PRO A 73 -6.44 -6.71 -2.56
C PRO A 73 -6.97 -7.67 -1.51
N MET A 74 -6.83 -7.29 -0.24
CA MET A 74 -7.24 -8.11 0.89
C MET A 74 -7.46 -7.24 2.13
N ASP A 75 -8.11 -7.79 3.16
CA ASP A 75 -8.26 -7.08 4.42
C ASP A 75 -6.90 -6.84 5.08
N PHE A 76 -6.70 -5.63 5.62
CA PHE A 76 -5.43 -5.18 6.19
C PHE A 76 -4.83 -6.15 7.22
N ASN A 77 -5.67 -6.73 8.08
CA ASN A 77 -5.24 -7.66 9.13
C ASN A 77 -4.61 -8.97 8.61
N GLY A 78 -4.82 -9.30 7.34
CA GLY A 78 -4.20 -10.45 6.67
C GLY A 78 -2.84 -10.16 6.04
N ILE A 79 -2.48 -8.87 5.85
CA ILE A 79 -1.30 -8.48 5.07
C ILE A 79 0.00 -8.90 5.77
N ILE A 80 0.19 -8.52 7.04
CA ILE A 80 1.43 -8.86 7.78
C ILE A 80 1.61 -10.38 7.92
N PRO A 81 0.58 -11.16 8.32
CA PRO A 81 0.67 -12.63 8.29
C PRO A 81 1.01 -13.20 6.91
N GLY A 82 0.45 -12.63 5.85
CA GLY A 82 0.75 -13.05 4.47
C GLY A 82 2.20 -12.83 4.07
N LEU A 83 2.82 -11.72 4.49
CA LEU A 83 4.26 -11.45 4.32
C LEU A 83 5.12 -12.41 5.15
N GLN A 84 4.77 -12.65 6.41
CA GLN A 84 5.49 -13.57 7.29
C GLN A 84 5.54 -15.00 6.75
N THR A 85 4.46 -15.46 6.16
CA THR A 85 4.35 -16.80 5.55
C THR A 85 4.86 -16.86 4.12
N ARG A 86 5.36 -15.74 3.57
CA ARG A 86 5.82 -15.59 2.18
C ARG A 86 4.75 -15.94 1.12
N ASN A 87 3.47 -15.83 1.48
CA ASN A 87 2.35 -15.90 0.53
C ASN A 87 2.17 -14.58 -0.25
N LEU A 88 2.85 -13.53 0.20
CA LEU A 88 2.96 -12.22 -0.43
C LEU A 88 4.43 -11.86 -0.57
N ASP A 89 4.77 -11.20 -1.65
CA ASP A 89 6.16 -10.75 -1.90
C ASP A 89 6.36 -9.28 -1.45
N VAL A 90 5.30 -8.46 -1.51
CA VAL A 90 5.32 -7.02 -1.18
C VAL A 90 3.95 -6.61 -0.65
N ALA A 91 3.87 -5.54 0.13
CA ALA A 91 2.62 -4.88 0.47
C ALA A 91 2.75 -3.35 0.54
N LEU A 92 1.79 -2.64 -0.07
CA LEU A 92 1.52 -1.21 0.12
C LEU A 92 0.07 -1.07 0.59
N ALA A 93 -0.12 -0.51 1.77
CA ALA A 93 -1.43 -0.36 2.38
C ALA A 93 -1.39 0.62 3.56
N GLY A 94 -0.71 1.77 3.41
CA GLY A 94 -0.50 2.69 4.52
C GLY A 94 0.11 2.02 5.75
N ILE A 95 1.08 1.11 5.56
CA ILE A 95 1.60 0.29 6.66
C ILE A 95 2.58 1.09 7.51
N THR A 96 2.16 1.48 8.70
CA THR A 96 3.02 2.20 9.65
C THR A 96 4.27 1.41 9.99
N ILE A 97 5.43 2.03 9.83
CA ILE A 97 6.73 1.50 10.23
C ILE A 97 6.80 1.49 11.76
N ARG A 98 6.85 0.30 12.37
CA ARG A 98 6.90 0.11 13.83
C ARG A 98 7.95 -0.92 14.21
N ASP A 99 8.54 -0.79 15.38
CA ASP A 99 9.62 -1.68 15.83
C ASP A 99 9.15 -3.12 16.09
N ASP A 100 7.92 -3.32 16.55
CA ASP A 100 7.34 -4.65 16.67
C ASP A 100 7.15 -5.33 15.32
N ARG A 101 6.71 -4.57 14.28
CA ARG A 101 6.57 -5.06 12.91
C ARG A 101 7.92 -5.35 12.25
N LYS A 102 8.94 -4.49 12.49
CA LYS A 102 10.32 -4.71 11.99
C LYS A 102 10.94 -6.02 12.49
N LYS A 103 10.48 -6.57 13.61
CA LYS A 103 10.96 -7.88 14.11
C LYS A 103 10.58 -9.03 13.16
N VAL A 104 9.47 -8.91 12.43
CA VAL A 104 8.87 -10.01 11.69
C VAL A 104 8.74 -9.77 10.19
N ILE A 105 8.84 -8.52 9.74
CA ILE A 105 8.85 -8.09 8.33
C ILE A 105 9.92 -7.01 8.12
N ASP A 106 10.27 -6.75 6.87
CA ASP A 106 11.14 -5.64 6.51
C ASP A 106 10.34 -4.52 5.85
N PHE A 107 10.90 -3.32 5.85
CA PHE A 107 10.31 -2.12 5.26
C PHE A 107 11.27 -1.45 4.30
N SER A 108 10.71 -0.73 3.33
CA SER A 108 11.42 0.28 2.56
C SER A 108 11.77 1.49 3.43
N ASP A 109 12.49 2.43 2.85
CA ASP A 109 12.53 3.80 3.34
C ASP A 109 11.09 4.36 3.42
N PRO A 110 10.84 5.30 4.36
CA PRO A 110 9.52 5.91 4.51
C PRO A 110 9.06 6.56 3.19
N TYR A 111 7.81 6.34 2.79
CA TYR A 111 7.27 6.99 1.61
C TYR A 111 6.21 8.07 1.90
N TYR A 112 5.58 8.05 3.07
CA TYR A 112 4.56 9.02 3.48
C TYR A 112 4.63 9.28 4.98
N GLU A 113 4.46 10.54 5.41
CA GLU A 113 4.33 10.89 6.83
C GLU A 113 2.86 10.88 7.24
N SER A 114 2.56 10.27 8.37
CA SER A 114 1.22 10.09 8.90
C SER A 114 1.16 10.35 10.41
N GLY A 115 0.05 10.06 11.00
CA GLY A 115 -0.23 10.14 12.42
C GLY A 115 -1.63 9.63 12.70
N LEU A 116 -2.08 9.73 13.95
CA LEU A 116 -3.41 9.32 14.37
C LEU A 116 -4.24 10.53 14.81
N ALA A 117 -5.51 10.53 14.46
CA ALA A 117 -6.47 11.56 14.86
C ALA A 117 -7.82 10.94 15.23
N VAL A 118 -8.72 11.77 15.74
CA VAL A 118 -10.09 11.41 16.10
C VAL A 118 -11.06 12.04 15.12
N LEU A 119 -12.04 11.27 14.66
CA LEU A 119 -13.17 11.76 13.89
C LEU A 119 -14.43 11.66 14.76
N VAL A 120 -15.19 12.73 14.82
CA VAL A 120 -16.45 12.82 15.55
C VAL A 120 -17.55 13.45 14.70
N GLY A 121 -18.80 13.27 15.09
CA GLY A 121 -19.90 14.01 14.47
C GLY A 121 -19.72 15.52 14.63
N THR A 122 -20.13 16.32 13.63
CA THR A 122 -19.94 17.79 13.62
C THR A 122 -20.46 18.47 14.88
N ASN A 123 -21.56 17.96 15.46
CA ASN A 123 -22.20 18.51 16.67
C ASN A 123 -21.56 18.02 17.97
N ASN A 124 -20.62 17.07 17.92
CA ASN A 124 -19.92 16.62 19.13
C ASN A 124 -18.95 17.71 19.61
N ASN A 125 -19.08 18.13 20.87
CA ASN A 125 -18.20 19.10 21.50
C ASN A 125 -17.50 18.54 22.75
N ASP A 126 -17.75 17.27 23.08
CA ASP A 126 -17.28 16.60 24.29
C ASP A 126 -15.92 15.92 24.06
N ILE A 127 -15.64 15.48 22.82
CA ILE A 127 -14.39 14.79 22.45
C ILE A 127 -13.52 15.79 21.69
N LYS A 128 -12.34 16.09 22.24
CA LYS A 128 -11.35 17.02 21.67
C LYS A 128 -9.97 16.38 21.53
N ASP A 129 -9.65 15.41 22.38
CA ASP A 129 -8.35 14.73 22.41
C ASP A 129 -8.48 13.27 22.90
N ALA A 130 -7.32 12.60 23.10
CA ALA A 130 -7.25 11.22 23.53
C ALA A 130 -7.92 10.97 24.90
N ALA A 131 -7.78 11.90 25.83
CA ALA A 131 -8.30 11.72 27.21
C ALA A 131 -9.82 11.63 27.21
N ASP A 132 -10.48 12.37 26.33
CA ASP A 132 -11.95 12.40 26.23
C ASP A 132 -12.54 11.09 25.67
N LEU A 133 -11.69 10.19 25.14
CA LEU A 133 -12.11 8.89 24.63
C LEU A 133 -12.31 7.86 25.76
N ASN A 134 -11.88 8.14 27.00
CA ASN A 134 -12.11 7.24 28.13
C ASN A 134 -13.62 6.99 28.36
N GLY A 135 -13.99 5.71 28.44
CA GLY A 135 -15.38 5.27 28.58
C GLY A 135 -16.24 5.36 27.31
N LYS A 136 -15.76 6.01 26.25
CA LYS A 136 -16.46 6.17 24.96
C LYS A 136 -16.39 4.91 24.11
N LEU A 137 -17.37 4.71 23.25
CA LEU A 137 -17.39 3.65 22.25
C LEU A 137 -16.70 4.15 20.98
N VAL A 138 -15.50 3.61 20.74
CA VAL A 138 -14.60 4.06 19.66
C VAL A 138 -14.52 2.99 18.58
N ALA A 139 -14.90 3.34 17.35
CA ALA A 139 -14.72 2.46 16.19
C ALA A 139 -13.30 2.57 15.66
N VAL A 140 -12.69 1.42 15.34
CA VAL A 140 -11.33 1.29 14.84
C VAL A 140 -11.22 0.16 13.82
N LYS A 141 -10.24 0.24 12.93
CA LYS A 141 -9.94 -0.83 11.98
C LYS A 141 -9.02 -1.86 12.63
N ILE A 142 -9.40 -3.15 12.51
CA ILE A 142 -8.63 -4.26 13.09
C ILE A 142 -7.24 -4.40 12.45
N GLY A 143 -6.23 -4.72 13.26
CA GLY A 143 -4.84 -4.95 12.83
C GLY A 143 -4.03 -3.67 12.60
N THR A 144 -4.63 -2.49 12.76
CA THR A 144 -3.94 -1.20 12.59
C THR A 144 -3.15 -0.78 13.83
N ALA A 145 -2.21 0.14 13.64
CA ALA A 145 -1.46 0.77 14.73
C ALA A 145 -2.37 1.50 15.74
N THR A 146 -3.52 1.96 15.28
CA THR A 146 -4.54 2.65 16.08
C THR A 146 -5.04 1.79 17.24
N VAL A 147 -5.28 0.49 16.99
CA VAL A 147 -5.78 -0.43 18.02
C VAL A 147 -4.79 -0.56 19.17
N ASP A 148 -3.51 -0.70 18.83
CA ASP A 148 -2.44 -0.86 19.84
C ASP A 148 -2.23 0.45 20.60
N TYR A 149 -2.22 1.58 19.88
CA TYR A 149 -2.11 2.91 20.49
C TYR A 149 -3.22 3.15 21.53
N LEU A 150 -4.47 2.88 21.18
CA LEU A 150 -5.59 3.10 22.09
C LEU A 150 -5.56 2.16 23.29
N LYS A 151 -5.20 0.89 23.12
CA LYS A 151 -5.05 -0.05 24.25
C LYS A 151 -3.96 0.39 25.23
N GLU A 152 -2.91 1.01 24.73
CA GLU A 152 -1.77 1.46 25.54
C GLU A 152 -2.04 2.81 26.21
N ASN A 153 -2.65 3.76 25.50
CA ASN A 153 -2.74 5.16 25.92
C ASN A 153 -4.13 5.58 26.41
N VAL A 154 -5.18 4.83 26.04
CA VAL A 154 -6.58 5.10 26.42
C VAL A 154 -7.27 3.77 26.79
N PRO A 155 -6.81 3.08 27.87
CA PRO A 155 -7.23 1.73 28.18
C PRO A 155 -8.72 1.59 28.52
N ASP A 156 -9.37 2.67 28.95
CA ASP A 156 -10.80 2.68 29.28
C ASP A 156 -11.70 2.92 28.05
N ALA A 157 -11.14 3.20 26.86
CA ALA A 157 -11.91 3.29 25.63
C ALA A 157 -12.52 1.93 25.26
N LYS A 158 -13.79 1.92 24.91
CA LYS A 158 -14.50 0.71 24.46
C LYS A 158 -14.34 0.55 22.97
N LEU A 159 -13.44 -0.33 22.53
CA LEU A 159 -13.11 -0.47 21.12
C LEU A 159 -14.13 -1.36 20.40
N LYS A 160 -14.70 -0.83 19.29
CA LYS A 160 -15.50 -1.58 18.32
C LYS A 160 -14.68 -1.79 17.06
N LEU A 161 -14.29 -3.04 16.81
CA LEU A 161 -13.36 -3.40 15.73
C LEU A 161 -14.08 -3.68 14.42
N PHE A 162 -13.59 -3.11 13.31
CA PHE A 162 -14.12 -3.33 11.97
C PHE A 162 -13.03 -3.81 11.03
N PRO A 163 -13.32 -4.71 10.08
CA PRO A 163 -12.35 -5.13 9.05
C PRO A 163 -12.07 -3.99 8.07
N ASN A 164 -13.07 -3.12 7.81
CA ASN A 164 -12.98 -2.01 6.89
C ASN A 164 -13.33 -0.69 7.59
N ILE A 165 -12.57 0.38 7.28
CA ILE A 165 -12.76 1.70 7.91
C ILE A 165 -14.08 2.36 7.50
N ASP A 166 -14.60 2.08 6.31
CA ASP A 166 -15.87 2.62 5.83
C ASP A 166 -17.04 2.20 6.74
N ASN A 167 -16.98 0.98 7.31
CA ASN A 167 -17.97 0.52 8.27
C ASN A 167 -17.90 1.32 9.59
N ALA A 168 -16.70 1.72 10.03
CA ALA A 168 -16.54 2.58 11.19
C ALA A 168 -17.12 3.98 10.93
N PHE A 169 -16.91 4.54 9.74
CA PHE A 169 -17.51 5.82 9.35
C PHE A 169 -19.04 5.77 9.33
N LEU A 170 -19.63 4.68 8.80
CA LEU A 170 -21.07 4.48 8.82
C LEU A 170 -21.65 4.38 10.25
N GLU A 171 -20.96 3.71 11.16
CA GLU A 171 -21.34 3.63 12.56
C GLU A 171 -21.32 5.00 13.24
N LEU A 172 -20.32 5.83 12.94
CA LEU A 172 -20.26 7.20 13.45
C LEU A 172 -21.38 8.06 12.86
N ALA A 173 -21.61 8.01 11.56
CA ALA A 173 -22.66 8.78 10.89
C ALA A 173 -24.07 8.45 11.39
N THR A 174 -24.27 7.21 11.85
CA THR A 174 -25.56 6.74 12.40
C THR A 174 -25.64 6.84 13.94
N GLY A 175 -24.64 7.44 14.59
CA GLY A 175 -24.60 7.65 16.04
C GLY A 175 -24.48 6.37 16.86
N ARG A 176 -24.01 5.27 16.28
CA ARG A 176 -23.80 3.98 16.96
C ARG A 176 -22.44 3.85 17.63
N VAL A 177 -21.54 4.81 17.39
CA VAL A 177 -20.27 5.00 18.11
C VAL A 177 -20.06 6.48 18.38
N ASP A 178 -19.28 6.80 19.41
CA ASP A 178 -18.98 8.18 19.81
C ASP A 178 -17.91 8.82 18.95
N ALA A 179 -16.94 8.02 18.47
CA ALA A 179 -15.81 8.45 17.67
C ALA A 179 -15.28 7.34 16.77
N VAL A 180 -14.53 7.73 15.75
CA VAL A 180 -13.62 6.87 14.98
C VAL A 180 -12.20 7.37 15.22
N VAL A 181 -11.25 6.47 15.48
CA VAL A 181 -9.83 6.78 15.52
C VAL A 181 -9.14 6.03 14.39
N HIS A 182 -8.39 6.76 13.58
CA HIS A 182 -7.63 6.19 12.47
C HIS A 182 -6.54 7.16 12.02
N ASP A 183 -5.86 6.82 10.94
CA ASP A 183 -4.78 7.59 10.38
C ASP A 183 -5.27 8.96 9.88
N THR A 184 -4.57 10.01 10.28
CA THR A 184 -4.94 11.40 10.04
C THR A 184 -5.27 11.70 8.58
N PRO A 185 -4.47 11.31 7.58
CA PRO A 185 -4.76 11.65 6.18
C PRO A 185 -6.07 11.02 5.67
N ASN A 186 -6.39 9.80 6.09
CA ASN A 186 -7.64 9.16 5.72
C ASN A 186 -8.85 9.85 6.35
N LEU A 187 -8.77 10.19 7.65
CA LEU A 187 -9.85 10.92 8.34
C LEU A 187 -10.07 12.31 7.74
N GLN A 188 -9.00 13.03 7.43
CA GLN A 188 -9.08 14.34 6.79
C GLN A 188 -9.71 14.27 5.39
N TYR A 189 -9.29 13.28 4.60
CA TYR A 189 -9.89 13.06 3.29
C TYR A 189 -11.38 12.77 3.39
N PHE A 190 -11.79 11.85 4.27
CA PHE A 190 -13.20 11.53 4.50
C PHE A 190 -14.00 12.77 4.96
N ALA A 191 -13.50 13.51 5.95
CA ALA A 191 -14.17 14.71 6.46
C ALA A 191 -14.33 15.82 5.40
N ASN A 192 -13.40 15.92 4.45
CA ASN A 192 -13.44 16.90 3.38
C ASN A 192 -14.26 16.47 2.15
N THR A 193 -14.62 15.18 2.05
CA THR A 193 -15.34 14.59 0.91
C THR A 193 -16.68 14.00 1.35
N ALA A 194 -16.77 12.68 1.49
CA ALA A 194 -18.02 11.96 1.78
C ALA A 194 -18.64 12.32 3.14
N GLY A 195 -17.83 12.68 4.12
CA GLY A 195 -18.27 13.09 5.48
C GLY A 195 -18.49 14.59 5.64
N LYS A 196 -18.30 15.38 4.56
CA LYS A 196 -18.34 16.85 4.63
C LYS A 196 -19.63 17.38 5.24
N GLY A 197 -19.47 18.20 6.30
CA GLY A 197 -20.58 18.81 7.05
C GLY A 197 -21.25 17.84 8.06
N GLN A 198 -20.93 16.55 8.06
CA GLN A 198 -21.48 15.58 8.99
C GLN A 198 -20.49 15.21 10.11
N VAL A 199 -19.20 15.25 9.81
CA VAL A 199 -18.12 14.90 10.73
C VAL A 199 -17.03 15.97 10.74
N LYS A 200 -16.21 15.96 11.79
CA LYS A 200 -15.01 16.79 11.92
C LYS A 200 -13.86 15.98 12.53
N VAL A 201 -12.65 16.26 12.08
CA VAL A 201 -11.42 15.74 12.70
C VAL A 201 -11.10 16.62 13.90
N VAL A 202 -10.84 15.99 15.05
CA VAL A 202 -10.43 16.61 16.29
C VAL A 202 -9.23 15.91 16.87
N GLY A 203 -8.39 16.61 17.62
CA GLY A 203 -7.22 16.04 18.27
C GLY A 203 -6.22 15.39 17.30
N SER A 204 -4.94 15.66 17.51
CA SER A 204 -3.84 14.88 16.94
C SER A 204 -3.34 13.96 18.04
N LEU A 205 -3.63 12.67 17.96
CA LEU A 205 -3.27 11.72 19.01
C LEU A 205 -1.79 11.35 18.95
N LYS A 206 -1.26 11.28 17.73
CA LYS A 206 0.12 10.93 17.44
C LYS A 206 0.52 11.55 16.11
N SER A 207 1.73 12.09 16.04
CA SER A 207 2.37 12.62 14.83
C SER A 207 3.73 11.94 14.62
N GLY A 208 4.29 12.08 13.42
CA GLY A 208 5.62 11.54 13.10
C GLY A 208 5.63 10.03 12.91
N ASP A 209 4.51 9.42 12.59
CA ASP A 209 4.45 8.07 12.05
C ASP A 209 4.72 8.10 10.55
N PHE A 210 5.33 7.04 10.03
CA PHE A 210 5.65 6.93 8.61
C PHE A 210 5.12 5.64 8.03
N TYR A 211 4.64 5.69 6.78
CA TYR A 211 4.33 4.50 6.01
C TYR A 211 5.57 3.99 5.27
N GLY A 212 5.73 2.68 5.23
CA GLY A 212 6.73 1.98 4.45
C GLY A 212 6.10 0.88 3.61
N ILE A 213 6.73 0.60 2.47
CA ILE A 213 6.42 -0.59 1.69
C ILE A 213 6.96 -1.78 2.48
N ALA A 214 6.12 -2.79 2.70
CA ALA A 214 6.45 -3.93 3.55
C ALA A 214 6.81 -5.18 2.74
N PHE A 215 7.71 -5.98 3.28
CA PHE A 215 8.27 -7.18 2.64
C PHE A 215 8.40 -8.33 3.65
N PRO A 216 8.45 -9.58 3.19
CA PRO A 216 8.91 -10.68 4.02
C PRO A 216 10.28 -10.39 4.63
N LYS A 217 10.51 -10.86 5.84
CA LYS A 217 11.81 -10.68 6.53
C LYS A 217 12.97 -11.23 5.70
N GLY A 218 14.04 -10.44 5.54
CA GLY A 218 15.20 -10.78 4.71
C GLY A 218 14.94 -10.68 3.19
N SER A 219 14.01 -9.85 2.76
CA SER A 219 13.70 -9.68 1.33
C SER A 219 14.82 -8.92 0.60
N GLU A 220 15.30 -9.48 -0.51
CA GLU A 220 16.28 -8.84 -1.40
C GLU A 220 15.69 -7.71 -2.24
N LEU A 221 14.35 -7.53 -2.21
CA LEU A 221 13.67 -6.46 -2.94
C LEU A 221 13.85 -5.08 -2.29
N VAL A 222 14.11 -5.02 -0.97
CA VAL A 222 14.18 -3.74 -0.23
C VAL A 222 15.17 -2.76 -0.86
N PRO A 223 16.44 -3.11 -1.14
CA PRO A 223 17.38 -2.18 -1.77
C PRO A 223 16.93 -1.71 -3.15
N THR A 224 16.36 -2.62 -3.96
CA THR A 224 15.87 -2.30 -5.32
C THR A 224 14.71 -1.31 -5.27
N VAL A 225 13.77 -1.53 -4.35
CA VAL A 225 12.60 -0.65 -4.16
C VAL A 225 13.02 0.71 -3.61
N ASN A 226 13.93 0.76 -2.63
CA ASN A 226 14.46 2.01 -2.09
C ASN A 226 15.17 2.84 -3.15
N LYS A 227 15.98 2.19 -4.00
CA LYS A 227 16.64 2.87 -5.12
C LYS A 227 15.60 3.47 -6.08
N ALA A 228 14.59 2.70 -6.49
CA ALA A 228 13.55 3.19 -7.36
C ALA A 228 12.76 4.36 -6.73
N LEU A 229 12.42 4.26 -5.43
CA LEU A 229 11.72 5.33 -4.69
C LEU A 229 12.56 6.62 -4.64
N ALA A 230 13.88 6.52 -4.40
CA ALA A 230 14.78 7.66 -4.43
C ALA A 230 14.83 8.32 -5.82
N GLU A 231 14.96 7.53 -6.89
CA GLU A 231 14.96 8.02 -8.28
C GLU A 231 13.64 8.70 -8.64
N LEU A 232 12.47 8.18 -8.17
CA LEU A 232 11.18 8.84 -8.38
C LEU A 232 11.07 10.18 -7.65
N ARG A 233 11.72 10.33 -6.50
CA ARG A 233 11.80 11.62 -5.78
C ARG A 233 12.68 12.61 -6.52
N GLU A 234 13.85 12.18 -6.97
CA GLU A 234 14.82 13.02 -7.69
C GLU A 234 14.28 13.54 -9.03
N ASN A 235 13.57 12.68 -9.80
CA ASN A 235 13.03 13.04 -11.09
C ASN A 235 11.64 13.70 -11.07
N GLY A 236 11.07 13.94 -9.87
CA GLY A 236 9.80 14.62 -9.66
C GLY A 236 8.54 13.76 -9.87
N GLN A 237 8.66 12.49 -10.23
CA GLN A 237 7.48 11.62 -10.43
C GLN A 237 6.74 11.37 -9.11
N TYR A 238 7.47 11.19 -8.00
CA TYR A 238 6.84 11.09 -6.67
C TYR A 238 6.02 12.35 -6.36
N ALA A 239 6.57 13.54 -6.59
CA ALA A 239 5.87 14.80 -6.34
C ALA A 239 4.59 14.93 -7.20
N ALA A 240 4.65 14.52 -8.46
CA ALA A 240 3.48 14.53 -9.34
C ALA A 240 2.38 13.56 -8.87
N ILE A 241 2.73 12.35 -8.40
CA ILE A 241 1.78 11.40 -7.83
C ILE A 241 1.19 11.97 -6.52
N TYR A 242 2.02 12.56 -5.66
CA TYR A 242 1.58 13.18 -4.42
C TYR A 242 0.58 14.31 -4.68
N GLU A 243 0.91 15.24 -5.60
CA GLU A 243 0.03 16.36 -6.00
C GLU A 243 -1.31 15.87 -6.58
N LYS A 244 -1.29 14.80 -7.35
CA LYS A 244 -2.51 14.20 -7.93
C LYS A 244 -3.53 13.82 -6.83
N TRP A 245 -3.06 13.28 -5.71
CA TRP A 245 -3.93 12.71 -4.68
C TRP A 245 -4.19 13.62 -3.49
N PHE A 246 -3.25 14.49 -3.14
CA PHE A 246 -3.33 15.36 -1.95
C PHE A 246 -3.37 16.86 -2.29
N GLY A 247 -3.11 17.26 -3.54
CA GLY A 247 -3.02 18.65 -3.94
C GLY A 247 -1.64 19.26 -3.69
N LYS A 248 -1.43 20.48 -4.21
CA LYS A 248 -0.13 21.20 -4.14
C LYS A 248 0.27 21.64 -2.73
N ASP A 249 -0.70 21.89 -1.88
CA ASP A 249 -0.50 22.51 -0.55
C ASP A 249 -0.57 21.49 0.61
N ALA A 250 -0.73 20.21 0.30
CA ALA A 250 -0.74 19.18 1.31
C ALA A 250 0.71 18.84 1.73
N LYS A 251 1.20 19.53 2.77
CA LYS A 251 2.44 19.24 3.50
C LYS A 251 2.12 18.89 4.93
#